data_8c5f8917ddc199a3ae57cade9d337c6b
#
_entry.id   8c5f8917ddc199a3ae57cade9d337c6b
#
_cell.length_a   1.000
_cell.length_b   1.000
_cell.length_c   1.000
_cell.angle_alpha   90.00
_cell.angle_beta   90.00
_cell.angle_gamma   90.00
#
_symmetry.space_group_name_H-M   'P 1'
#
loop_
_entity.id
_entity.type
_entity.pdbx_description
1 polymer ?
#
loop_
_entity_poly.entity_id
_entity_poly.type
_entity_poly.pdbx_seq_one_letter_code
_entity_poly.pdbx_strand_id
1 'polypeptide(L)'
;MVTSVVSSEDHRLQVYSAGAVASPLRDAITIFEKKFRVSCSFKVGKPSDLLAEIARSKQGDFISCGAEYILDEAEDQGLTTKGSRKSLGFRRSVLIVPVGNPRNIGSLEDLCRENVRIGIAVDGCLKGIWDDIASKAGLTDQIRRNITHHADACGSLMSLIHSDRVDVIFGWNAFQGVWPDTCEVIELPKDLQVFRSTVAAVVSYSKNVELSKKLINFLTSDEARKIYADCGWLHKRE
;
A
#
# COMPACT_ATOMS: atom_id res chain seq x y z
N MET A 1 15.40 48.28 6.59
CA MET A 1 14.90 47.06 5.91
C MET A 1 15.35 45.86 6.73
N VAL A 2 14.46 45.28 7.47
CA VAL A 2 14.76 44.05 8.28
C VAL A 2 14.45 42.89 7.35
N THR A 3 15.48 42.26 6.81
CA THR A 3 15.38 40.99 6.11
C THR A 3 15.15 39.91 7.18
N SER A 4 13.89 39.45 7.33
CA SER A 4 13.55 38.31 8.14
C SER A 4 14.26 37.09 7.53
N VAL A 5 15.23 36.56 8.24
CA VAL A 5 15.80 35.24 7.97
C VAL A 5 14.71 34.25 8.28
N VAL A 6 14.02 33.75 7.25
CA VAL A 6 13.09 32.63 7.35
C VAL A 6 13.92 31.44 7.77
N SER A 7 13.65 30.88 8.96
CA SER A 7 14.38 29.77 9.52
C SER A 7 14.19 28.53 8.63
N SER A 8 15.25 27.75 8.44
CA SER A 8 15.27 26.52 7.62
C SER A 8 14.35 25.40 8.13
N GLU A 9 13.69 25.60 9.27
CA GLU A 9 12.71 24.66 9.85
C GLU A 9 11.34 24.73 9.19
N ASP A 10 10.95 25.82 8.55
CA ASP A 10 9.63 26.04 7.94
C ASP A 10 9.37 25.26 6.65
N HIS A 11 10.33 24.48 6.16
CA HIS A 11 10.24 23.79 4.86
C HIS A 11 10.45 22.28 4.95
N ARG A 12 10.21 21.68 6.14
CA ARG A 12 10.39 20.24 6.36
C ARG A 12 9.06 19.56 6.68
N LEU A 13 8.69 18.54 5.89
CA LEU A 13 7.54 17.67 6.16
C LEU A 13 7.96 16.37 6.85
N GLN A 14 7.18 15.94 7.83
CA GLN A 14 7.27 14.60 8.41
C GLN A 14 6.24 13.70 7.74
N VAL A 15 6.71 12.75 6.94
CA VAL A 15 5.92 11.85 6.10
C VAL A 15 5.89 10.46 6.69
N TYR A 16 4.70 9.93 6.92
CA TYR A 16 4.45 8.55 7.33
C TYR A 16 3.94 7.74 6.13
N SER A 17 4.46 6.54 5.94
CA SER A 17 4.02 5.64 4.86
C SER A 17 3.92 4.20 5.32
N ALA A 18 2.82 3.55 5.00
CA ALA A 18 2.76 2.10 5.06
C ALA A 18 3.78 1.47 4.10
N GLY A 19 4.44 0.36 4.53
CA GLY A 19 5.52 -0.26 3.77
C GLY A 19 5.14 -0.65 2.35
N ALA A 20 3.94 -1.20 2.17
CA ALA A 20 3.44 -1.66 0.86
C ALA A 20 3.24 -0.56 -0.21
N VAL A 21 3.27 0.70 0.17
CA VAL A 21 3.04 1.85 -0.73
C VAL A 21 4.19 2.86 -0.70
N ALA A 22 5.28 2.52 -0.02
CA ALA A 22 6.38 3.45 0.22
C ALA A 22 7.24 3.73 -1.01
N SER A 23 7.42 2.74 -1.92
CA SER A 23 8.30 2.89 -3.08
C SER A 23 7.87 4.04 -3.99
N PRO A 24 6.70 4.02 -4.65
CA PRO A 24 6.29 5.11 -5.55
C PRO A 24 6.13 6.45 -4.82
N LEU A 25 5.75 6.42 -3.53
CA LEU A 25 5.65 7.64 -2.73
C LEU A 25 7.03 8.29 -2.52
N ARG A 26 8.07 7.50 -2.25
CA ARG A 26 9.44 7.99 -2.08
C ARG A 26 9.97 8.63 -3.36
N ASP A 27 9.74 7.98 -4.51
CA ASP A 27 10.18 8.48 -5.81
C ASP A 27 9.48 9.80 -6.15
N ALA A 28 8.17 9.88 -5.92
CA ALA A 28 7.40 11.10 -6.12
C ALA A 28 7.84 12.22 -5.15
N ILE A 29 8.11 11.92 -3.89
CA ILE A 29 8.60 12.90 -2.91
C ILE A 29 9.98 13.43 -3.30
N THR A 30 10.87 12.62 -3.85
CA THR A 30 12.17 13.07 -4.33
C THR A 30 12.04 14.17 -5.42
N ILE A 31 11.04 14.04 -6.29
CA ILE A 31 10.74 15.07 -7.30
C ILE A 31 10.12 16.30 -6.64
N PHE A 32 9.19 16.10 -5.72
CA PHE A 32 8.54 17.17 -4.96
C PHE A 32 9.55 18.04 -4.22
N GLU A 33 10.51 17.44 -3.51
CA GLU A 33 11.56 18.14 -2.78
C GLU A 33 12.39 19.06 -3.69
N LYS A 34 12.82 18.54 -4.85
CA LYS A 34 13.59 19.31 -5.84
C LYS A 34 12.76 20.45 -6.42
N LYS A 35 11.49 20.18 -6.80
CA LYS A 35 10.59 21.13 -7.45
C LYS A 35 10.20 22.29 -6.56
N PHE A 36 10.00 22.01 -5.28
CA PHE A 36 9.49 23.01 -4.32
C PHE A 36 10.53 23.49 -3.30
N ARG A 37 11.78 23.00 -3.39
CA ARG A 37 12.89 23.33 -2.49
C ARG A 37 12.54 23.13 -1.03
N VAL A 38 11.94 21.98 -0.72
CA VAL A 38 11.55 21.54 0.61
C VAL A 38 12.26 20.24 0.95
N SER A 39 12.26 19.84 2.22
CA SER A 39 12.77 18.53 2.65
C SER A 39 11.67 17.71 3.30
N CYS A 40 11.74 16.38 3.17
CA CYS A 40 10.81 15.45 3.79
C CYS A 40 11.58 14.42 4.64
N SER A 41 11.21 14.28 5.89
CA SER A 41 11.61 13.11 6.68
C SER A 41 10.61 11.99 6.43
N PHE A 42 11.11 10.78 6.16
CA PHE A 42 10.28 9.67 5.73
C PHE A 42 10.32 8.53 6.75
N LYS A 43 9.18 8.18 7.31
CA LYS A 43 9.03 7.05 8.20
C LYS A 43 8.12 6.00 7.59
N VAL A 44 8.64 4.77 7.50
CA VAL A 44 7.92 3.61 6.95
C VAL A 44 7.65 2.61 8.07
N GLY A 45 6.43 2.06 8.10
CA GLY A 45 6.05 1.08 9.12
C GLY A 45 4.73 0.38 8.82
N LYS A 46 4.28 -0.42 9.77
CA LYS A 46 2.91 -0.95 9.77
C LYS A 46 1.92 0.19 10.03
N PRO A 47 0.76 0.22 9.37
CA PRO A 47 -0.23 1.27 9.59
C PRO A 47 -0.61 1.47 11.07
N SER A 48 -0.86 0.38 11.79
CA SER A 48 -1.20 0.41 13.22
C SER A 48 -0.13 1.12 14.07
N ASP A 49 1.16 0.82 13.82
CA ASP A 49 2.28 1.41 14.55
C ASP A 49 2.42 2.90 14.23
N LEU A 50 2.25 3.27 12.95
CA LEU A 50 2.31 4.66 12.50
C LEU A 50 1.17 5.49 13.11
N LEU A 51 -0.06 4.98 13.12
CA LEU A 51 -1.20 5.66 13.74
C LEU A 51 -1.03 5.78 15.26
N ALA A 52 -0.58 4.73 15.93
CA ALA A 52 -0.28 4.77 17.36
C ALA A 52 0.81 5.80 17.70
N GLU A 53 1.84 5.92 16.84
CA GLU A 53 2.87 6.93 17.02
C GLU A 53 2.34 8.35 16.83
N ILE A 54 1.56 8.59 15.76
CA ILE A 54 0.91 9.91 15.54
C ILE A 54 0.03 10.27 16.74
N ALA A 55 -0.78 9.32 17.23
CA ALA A 55 -1.65 9.52 18.38
C ALA A 55 -0.88 9.88 19.65
N ARG A 56 0.25 9.20 19.90
CA ARG A 56 1.11 9.39 21.08
C ARG A 56 1.96 10.67 20.99
N SER A 57 2.62 10.88 19.84
CA SER A 57 3.57 11.99 19.67
C SER A 57 2.88 13.34 19.42
N LYS A 58 1.64 13.31 18.89
CA LYS A 58 0.93 14.49 18.39
C LYS A 58 1.75 15.25 17.33
N GLN A 59 2.45 14.50 16.46
CA GLN A 59 3.32 15.03 15.42
C GLN A 59 3.07 14.32 14.09
N GLY A 60 3.54 14.96 13.02
CA GLY A 60 3.45 14.47 11.64
C GLY A 60 2.69 15.43 10.75
N ASP A 61 2.98 15.38 9.46
CA ASP A 61 2.38 16.28 8.48
C ASP A 61 1.52 15.53 7.46
N PHE A 62 1.95 14.34 7.08
CA PHE A 62 1.34 13.57 6.02
C PHE A 62 1.40 12.07 6.35
N ILE A 63 0.34 11.34 5.97
CA ILE A 63 0.30 9.88 6.06
C ILE A 63 -0.27 9.28 4.78
N SER A 64 0.35 8.16 4.29
CA SER A 64 -0.16 7.36 3.19
C SER A 64 -0.30 5.89 3.57
N CYS A 65 -1.44 5.30 3.24
CA CYS A 65 -1.78 3.92 3.53
C CYS A 65 -2.29 3.18 2.29
N GLY A 66 -2.20 1.86 2.34
CA GLY A 66 -2.52 0.98 1.20
C GLY A 66 -3.99 0.55 1.11
N ALA A 67 -4.86 1.05 1.97
CA ALA A 67 -6.30 0.80 1.89
C ALA A 67 -7.07 1.95 2.53
N GLU A 68 -8.27 2.19 2.01
CA GLU A 68 -9.14 3.29 2.41
C GLU A 68 -9.54 3.20 3.89
N TYR A 69 -9.95 2.01 4.35
CA TYR A 69 -10.45 1.79 5.71
C TYR A 69 -9.42 2.14 6.81
N ILE A 70 -8.13 2.07 6.50
CA ILE A 70 -7.07 2.45 7.45
C ILE A 70 -7.14 3.95 7.75
N LEU A 71 -7.42 4.78 6.73
CA LEU A 71 -7.59 6.21 6.94
C LEU A 71 -9.01 6.57 7.37
N ASP A 72 -10.03 5.71 7.18
CA ASP A 72 -11.34 5.85 7.82
C ASP A 72 -11.16 5.77 9.34
N GLU A 73 -10.48 4.73 9.82
CA GLU A 73 -10.14 4.57 11.24
C GLU A 73 -9.31 5.74 11.79
N ALA A 74 -8.33 6.23 11.04
CA ALA A 74 -7.52 7.38 11.43
C ALA A 74 -8.35 8.67 11.52
N GLU A 75 -9.30 8.87 10.62
CA GLU A 75 -10.21 10.02 10.64
C GLU A 75 -11.18 9.95 11.84
N ASP A 76 -11.75 8.77 12.12
CA ASP A 76 -12.63 8.52 13.27
C ASP A 76 -11.91 8.76 14.61
N GLN A 77 -10.62 8.45 14.67
CA GLN A 77 -9.76 8.75 15.83
C GLN A 77 -9.26 10.21 15.87
N GLY A 78 -9.62 11.05 14.89
CA GLY A 78 -9.17 12.43 14.80
C GLY A 78 -7.68 12.61 14.49
N LEU A 79 -7.03 11.59 13.93
CA LEU A 79 -5.59 11.62 13.60
C LEU A 79 -5.30 12.25 12.24
N THR A 80 -6.31 12.33 11.36
CA THR A 80 -6.19 12.97 10.04
C THR A 80 -7.22 14.10 9.89
N THR A 81 -6.84 15.13 9.15
CA THR A 81 -7.70 16.29 8.88
C THR A 81 -8.85 15.87 7.97
N LYS A 82 -10.08 16.04 8.45
CA LYS A 82 -11.29 15.71 7.71
C LYS A 82 -11.32 16.38 6.33
N GLY A 83 -11.66 15.62 5.30
CA GLY A 83 -11.73 16.08 3.91
C GLY A 83 -10.38 16.29 3.22
N SER A 84 -9.24 16.05 3.90
CA SER A 84 -7.91 16.13 3.27
C SER A 84 -7.54 14.89 2.46
N ARG A 85 -8.25 13.77 2.67
CA ARG A 85 -7.94 12.49 2.05
C ARG A 85 -8.09 12.52 0.52
N LYS A 86 -7.09 11.97 -0.17
CA LYS A 86 -7.09 11.77 -1.63
C LYS A 86 -6.59 10.37 -1.99
N SER A 87 -7.13 9.83 -3.08
CA SER A 87 -6.62 8.61 -3.72
C SER A 87 -5.39 8.93 -4.56
N LEU A 88 -4.35 8.11 -4.42
CA LEU A 88 -3.12 8.19 -5.22
C LEU A 88 -3.07 7.12 -6.32
N GLY A 89 -4.13 6.34 -6.48
CA GLY A 89 -4.25 5.25 -7.44
C GLY A 89 -4.73 3.97 -6.77
N PHE A 90 -4.98 2.95 -7.59
CA PHE A 90 -5.57 1.69 -7.16
C PHE A 90 -4.60 0.53 -7.40
N ARG A 91 -4.76 -0.51 -6.62
CA ARG A 91 -4.15 -1.81 -6.84
C ARG A 91 -5.24 -2.85 -6.95
N ARG A 92 -5.02 -3.81 -7.83
CA ARG A 92 -5.93 -4.91 -8.13
C ARG A 92 -5.42 -6.19 -7.50
N SER A 93 -6.31 -6.98 -6.92
CA SER A 93 -5.95 -8.29 -6.39
C SER A 93 -5.59 -9.27 -7.51
N VAL A 94 -4.57 -10.07 -7.25
CA VAL A 94 -4.04 -11.09 -8.12
C VAL A 94 -3.55 -12.27 -7.28
N LEU A 95 -3.25 -13.41 -7.90
CA LEU A 95 -2.42 -14.42 -7.27
C LEU A 95 -0.94 -14.13 -7.57
N ILE A 96 -0.09 -14.34 -6.60
CA ILE A 96 1.35 -14.19 -6.70
C ILE A 96 2.00 -15.55 -6.46
N VAL A 97 2.85 -15.95 -7.39
CA VAL A 97 3.59 -17.21 -7.35
C VAL A 97 5.10 -16.93 -7.44
N PRO A 98 5.97 -17.85 -7.00
CA PRO A 98 7.41 -17.74 -7.26
C PRO A 98 7.71 -17.67 -8.77
N VAL A 99 8.83 -17.04 -9.12
CA VAL A 99 9.32 -17.01 -10.53
C VAL A 99 9.40 -18.43 -11.11
N GLY A 100 8.94 -18.60 -12.35
CA GLY A 100 8.86 -19.88 -13.03
C GLY A 100 7.65 -20.72 -12.63
N ASN A 101 6.81 -20.24 -11.71
CA ASN A 101 5.55 -20.88 -11.30
C ASN A 101 5.65 -22.42 -11.16
N PRO A 102 6.47 -22.94 -10.25
CA PRO A 102 6.82 -24.38 -10.19
C PRO A 102 5.64 -25.31 -9.92
N ARG A 103 4.53 -24.75 -9.45
CA ARG A 103 3.27 -25.51 -9.22
C ARG A 103 2.27 -25.39 -10.37
N ASN A 104 2.61 -24.68 -11.45
CA ASN A 104 1.70 -24.44 -12.58
C ASN A 104 0.32 -23.95 -12.11
N ILE A 105 0.29 -22.92 -11.25
CA ILE A 105 -0.93 -22.28 -10.79
C ILE A 105 -1.35 -21.26 -11.85
N GLY A 106 -2.48 -21.48 -12.49
CA GLY A 106 -3.02 -20.62 -13.54
C GLY A 106 -4.39 -20.02 -13.22
N SER A 107 -5.05 -20.52 -12.16
CA SER A 107 -6.38 -20.09 -11.78
C SER A 107 -6.62 -20.19 -10.27
N LEU A 108 -7.77 -19.68 -9.83
CA LEU A 108 -8.17 -19.76 -8.42
C LEU A 108 -8.48 -21.21 -8.01
N GLU A 109 -9.00 -22.03 -8.93
CA GLU A 109 -9.33 -23.44 -8.72
C GLU A 109 -8.07 -24.27 -8.45
N ASP A 110 -6.93 -23.89 -8.99
CA ASP A 110 -5.65 -24.57 -8.73
C ASP A 110 -5.24 -24.48 -7.26
N LEU A 111 -5.73 -23.49 -6.52
CA LEU A 111 -5.49 -23.34 -5.09
C LEU A 111 -6.20 -24.43 -4.26
N CYS A 112 -7.17 -25.14 -4.87
CA CYS A 112 -7.91 -26.23 -4.24
C CYS A 112 -7.22 -27.57 -4.36
N ARG A 113 -6.13 -27.70 -5.17
CA ARG A 113 -5.37 -28.93 -5.35
C ARG A 113 -4.70 -29.35 -4.05
N GLU A 114 -4.58 -30.65 -3.82
CA GLU A 114 -3.83 -31.18 -2.69
C GLU A 114 -2.37 -30.72 -2.70
N ASN A 115 -1.84 -30.43 -1.52
CA ASN A 115 -0.45 -30.02 -1.31
C ASN A 115 -0.07 -28.63 -1.91
N VAL A 116 -1.01 -27.79 -2.28
CA VAL A 116 -0.75 -26.37 -2.55
C VAL A 116 -0.67 -25.62 -1.23
N ARG A 117 0.43 -24.94 -0.98
CA ARG A 117 0.67 -24.15 0.24
C ARG A 117 0.29 -22.70 -0.01
N ILE A 118 -0.71 -22.18 0.68
CA ILE A 118 -1.22 -20.82 0.52
C ILE A 118 -0.77 -19.96 1.70
N GLY A 119 -0.24 -18.76 1.40
CA GLY A 119 0.00 -17.70 2.36
C GLY A 119 -1.07 -16.62 2.27
N ILE A 120 -1.54 -16.15 3.42
CA ILE A 120 -2.50 -15.02 3.49
C ILE A 120 -2.04 -13.93 4.44
N ALA A 121 -2.49 -12.69 4.19
CA ALA A 121 -2.30 -11.60 5.14
C ALA A 121 -3.51 -11.50 6.09
N VAL A 122 -3.23 -11.42 7.38
CA VAL A 122 -4.24 -11.24 8.44
C VAL A 122 -4.41 -9.79 8.85
N ASP A 123 -3.51 -8.90 8.40
CA ASP A 123 -3.54 -7.47 8.67
C ASP A 123 -3.09 -6.63 7.45
N GLY A 124 -3.20 -5.31 7.56
CA GLY A 124 -2.82 -4.37 6.51
C GLY A 124 -3.73 -4.42 5.28
N CYS A 125 -3.26 -3.88 4.17
CA CYS A 125 -4.10 -3.66 2.98
C CYS A 125 -4.59 -4.94 2.26
N LEU A 126 -4.07 -6.12 2.62
CA LEU A 126 -4.52 -7.42 2.09
C LEU A 126 -5.46 -8.18 3.04
N LYS A 127 -5.76 -7.61 4.22
CA LYS A 127 -6.69 -8.23 5.17
C LYS A 127 -8.04 -8.51 4.51
N GLY A 128 -8.52 -9.76 4.61
CA GLY A 128 -9.80 -10.22 4.10
C GLY A 128 -9.85 -10.48 2.59
N ILE A 129 -8.83 -10.13 1.81
CA ILE A 129 -8.85 -10.25 0.34
C ILE A 129 -9.07 -11.67 -0.12
N TRP A 130 -8.39 -12.66 0.49
CA TRP A 130 -8.53 -14.06 0.10
C TRP A 130 -9.97 -14.57 0.34
N ASP A 131 -10.58 -14.17 1.44
CA ASP A 131 -11.93 -14.60 1.82
C ASP A 131 -12.99 -13.95 0.93
N ASP A 132 -12.84 -12.67 0.63
CA ASP A 132 -13.68 -11.94 -0.33
C ASP A 132 -13.66 -12.63 -1.71
N ILE A 133 -12.48 -13.01 -2.21
CA ILE A 133 -12.31 -13.66 -3.53
C ILE A 133 -12.85 -15.09 -3.50
N ALA A 134 -12.43 -15.87 -2.50
CA ALA A 134 -12.84 -17.27 -2.37
C ALA A 134 -14.36 -17.42 -2.15
N SER A 135 -14.95 -16.52 -1.39
CA SER A 135 -16.41 -16.49 -1.15
C SER A 135 -17.19 -16.21 -2.42
N LYS A 136 -16.77 -15.21 -3.22
CA LYS A 136 -17.37 -14.92 -4.53
C LYS A 136 -17.31 -16.09 -5.50
N ALA A 137 -16.21 -16.85 -5.46
CA ALA A 137 -16.01 -18.02 -6.31
C ALA A 137 -16.68 -19.30 -5.77
N GLY A 138 -17.22 -19.29 -4.54
CA GLY A 138 -17.75 -20.48 -3.89
C GLY A 138 -16.68 -21.51 -3.49
N LEU A 139 -15.42 -21.10 -3.30
CA LEU A 139 -14.26 -21.95 -3.03
C LEU A 139 -13.68 -21.78 -1.62
N THR A 140 -14.37 -21.08 -0.72
CA THR A 140 -13.85 -20.71 0.60
C THR A 140 -13.30 -21.91 1.39
N ASP A 141 -14.06 -23.01 1.48
CA ASP A 141 -13.65 -24.16 2.29
C ASP A 141 -12.50 -24.96 1.65
N GLN A 142 -12.45 -25.01 0.32
CA GLN A 142 -11.38 -25.68 -0.42
C GLN A 142 -10.06 -24.91 -0.25
N ILE A 143 -10.08 -23.60 -0.45
CA ILE A 143 -8.90 -22.74 -0.32
C ILE A 143 -8.44 -22.68 1.14
N ARG A 144 -9.37 -22.56 2.11
CA ARG A 144 -9.05 -22.51 3.55
C ARG A 144 -8.23 -23.70 4.01
N ARG A 145 -8.51 -24.90 3.51
CA ARG A 145 -7.77 -26.12 3.86
C ARG A 145 -6.29 -26.07 3.47
N ASN A 146 -5.96 -25.31 2.45
CA ASN A 146 -4.61 -25.16 1.92
C ASN A 146 -3.87 -23.93 2.45
N ILE A 147 -4.49 -23.11 3.30
CA ILE A 147 -3.82 -22.00 3.97
C ILE A 147 -2.87 -22.55 5.03
N THR A 148 -1.57 -22.41 4.80
CA THR A 148 -0.52 -22.92 5.67
C THR A 148 0.19 -21.84 6.46
N HIS A 149 0.15 -20.57 5.99
CA HIS A 149 0.88 -19.47 6.58
C HIS A 149 0.05 -18.20 6.65
N HIS A 150 0.25 -17.47 7.76
CA HIS A 150 -0.36 -16.16 8.01
C HIS A 150 0.75 -15.13 8.17
N ALA A 151 0.59 -13.96 7.55
CA ALA A 151 1.50 -12.84 7.64
C ALA A 151 0.77 -11.57 8.09
N ASP A 152 1.45 -10.70 8.80
CA ASP A 152 0.88 -9.47 9.35
C ASP A 152 1.13 -8.22 8.49
N ALA A 153 1.82 -8.40 7.36
CA ALA A 153 2.12 -7.33 6.41
C ALA A 153 2.45 -7.88 5.03
N CYS A 154 2.35 -7.02 3.99
CA CYS A 154 2.69 -7.40 2.62
C CYS A 154 4.15 -7.84 2.47
N GLY A 155 5.09 -7.19 3.17
CA GLY A 155 6.51 -7.57 3.13
C GLY A 155 6.77 -8.96 3.72
N SER A 156 6.20 -9.27 4.88
CA SER A 156 6.31 -10.60 5.49
C SER A 156 5.60 -11.67 4.64
N LEU A 157 4.49 -11.32 3.98
CA LEU A 157 3.83 -12.23 3.03
C LEU A 157 4.73 -12.53 1.82
N MET A 158 5.37 -11.52 1.23
CA MET A 158 6.34 -11.72 0.14
C MET A 158 7.57 -12.52 0.57
N SER A 159 8.00 -12.39 1.83
CA SER A 159 9.10 -13.21 2.38
C SER A 159 8.79 -14.70 2.39
N LEU A 160 7.50 -15.09 2.48
CA LEU A 160 7.09 -16.50 2.38
C LEU A 160 7.29 -17.06 0.96
N ILE A 161 7.05 -16.26 -0.08
CA ILE A 161 7.34 -16.60 -1.49
C ILE A 161 8.86 -16.73 -1.67
N HIS A 162 9.62 -15.71 -1.24
CA HIS A 162 11.07 -15.69 -1.41
C HIS A 162 11.79 -16.86 -0.71
N SER A 163 11.27 -17.32 0.42
CA SER A 163 11.84 -18.44 1.19
C SER A 163 11.25 -19.82 0.86
N ASP A 164 10.49 -19.94 -0.22
CA ASP A 164 9.79 -21.17 -0.67
C ASP A 164 8.95 -21.84 0.43
N ARG A 165 8.33 -21.04 1.29
CA ARG A 165 7.44 -21.55 2.35
C ARG A 165 6.01 -21.73 1.87
N VAL A 166 5.62 -21.02 0.82
CA VAL A 166 4.31 -21.11 0.17
C VAL A 166 4.45 -21.16 -1.34
N ASP A 167 3.46 -21.72 -2.00
CA ASP A 167 3.41 -21.85 -3.45
C ASP A 167 2.68 -20.68 -4.11
N VAL A 168 1.80 -20.02 -3.34
CA VAL A 168 0.97 -18.90 -3.81
C VAL A 168 0.53 -18.02 -2.65
N ILE A 169 0.34 -16.75 -2.94
CA ILE A 169 -0.31 -15.79 -2.04
C ILE A 169 -1.34 -14.95 -2.81
N PHE A 170 -2.32 -14.42 -2.08
CA PHE A 170 -3.14 -13.33 -2.59
C PHE A 170 -2.37 -12.02 -2.43
N GLY A 171 -2.17 -11.30 -3.51
CA GLY A 171 -1.34 -10.10 -3.55
C GLY A 171 -1.93 -8.99 -4.42
N TRP A 172 -1.11 -8.01 -4.72
CA TRP A 172 -1.44 -6.89 -5.59
C TRP A 172 -0.68 -6.99 -6.91
N ASN A 173 -1.33 -6.60 -8.00
CA ASN A 173 -0.69 -6.48 -9.32
C ASN A 173 0.64 -5.69 -9.29
N ALA A 174 0.74 -4.70 -8.42
CA ALA A 174 1.96 -3.90 -8.23
C ALA A 174 3.16 -4.68 -7.62
N PHE A 175 2.95 -5.89 -7.07
CA PHE A 175 4.03 -6.63 -6.42
C PHE A 175 5.10 -7.07 -7.42
N GLN A 176 4.73 -7.42 -8.65
CA GLN A 176 5.69 -7.77 -9.69
C GLN A 176 6.62 -6.60 -10.03
N GLY A 177 6.11 -5.36 -10.06
CA GLY A 177 6.93 -4.17 -10.28
C GLY A 177 7.87 -3.85 -9.11
N VAL A 178 7.49 -4.23 -7.88
CA VAL A 178 8.31 -4.01 -6.67
C VAL A 178 9.33 -5.15 -6.46
N TRP A 179 8.98 -6.38 -6.83
CA TRP A 179 9.79 -7.60 -6.66
C TRP A 179 9.88 -8.42 -7.96
N PRO A 180 10.43 -7.86 -9.06
CA PRO A 180 10.38 -8.48 -10.39
C PRO A 180 11.13 -9.81 -10.48
N ASP A 181 12.20 -9.96 -9.70
CA ASP A 181 13.04 -11.18 -9.70
C ASP A 181 12.56 -12.25 -8.70
N THR A 182 11.47 -11.98 -7.98
CA THR A 182 11.00 -12.86 -6.88
C THR A 182 9.69 -13.55 -7.24
N CYS A 183 8.82 -12.90 -8.01
CA CYS A 183 7.46 -13.37 -8.21
C CYS A 183 6.90 -13.09 -9.59
N GLU A 184 5.90 -13.88 -9.95
CA GLU A 184 5.04 -13.70 -11.12
C GLU A 184 3.59 -13.47 -10.67
N VAL A 185 2.84 -12.76 -11.51
CA VAL A 185 1.43 -12.44 -11.32
C VAL A 185 0.56 -13.38 -12.13
N ILE A 186 -0.43 -13.98 -11.50
CA ILE A 186 -1.51 -14.70 -12.16
C ILE A 186 -2.80 -13.87 -12.00
N GLU A 187 -3.35 -13.47 -13.12
CA GLU A 187 -4.55 -12.63 -13.16
C GLU A 187 -5.78 -13.40 -12.72
N LEU A 188 -6.63 -12.75 -11.91
CA LEU A 188 -7.95 -13.26 -11.56
C LEU A 188 -9.00 -12.81 -12.60
N PRO A 189 -10.06 -13.59 -12.82
CA PRO A 189 -11.25 -13.13 -13.55
C PRO A 189 -11.74 -11.77 -13.03
N LYS A 190 -12.23 -10.91 -13.92
CA LYS A 190 -12.60 -9.53 -13.59
C LYS A 190 -13.64 -9.42 -12.47
N ASP A 191 -14.59 -10.33 -12.43
CA ASP A 191 -15.65 -10.43 -11.42
C ASP A 191 -15.14 -10.84 -10.04
N LEU A 192 -13.98 -11.49 -9.96
CA LEU A 192 -13.31 -11.87 -8.72
C LEU A 192 -12.30 -10.84 -8.22
N GLN A 193 -11.95 -9.86 -9.05
CA GLN A 193 -10.96 -8.85 -8.68
C GLN A 193 -11.47 -7.93 -7.57
N VAL A 194 -10.62 -7.67 -6.60
CA VAL A 194 -10.84 -6.69 -5.53
C VAL A 194 -9.85 -5.54 -5.72
N PHE A 195 -10.34 -4.31 -5.60
CA PHE A 195 -9.54 -3.10 -5.73
C PHE A 195 -9.42 -2.40 -4.38
N ARG A 196 -8.23 -1.94 -4.04
CA ARG A 196 -7.96 -1.06 -2.91
C ARG A 196 -7.24 0.20 -3.38
N SER A 197 -7.68 1.35 -2.92
CA SER A 197 -6.99 2.60 -3.18
C SER A 197 -5.80 2.77 -2.25
N THR A 198 -4.69 3.24 -2.79
CA THR A 198 -3.65 3.89 -1.99
C THR A 198 -4.14 5.29 -1.69
N VAL A 199 -4.21 5.64 -0.42
CA VAL A 199 -4.77 6.90 0.06
C VAL A 199 -3.75 7.69 0.86
N ALA A 200 -3.87 9.01 0.81
CA ALA A 200 -3.07 9.93 1.60
C ALA A 200 -3.95 10.97 2.27
N ALA A 201 -3.52 11.45 3.44
CA ALA A 201 -4.19 12.51 4.18
C ALA A 201 -3.20 13.41 4.94
N VAL A 202 -3.64 14.60 5.29
CA VAL A 202 -2.93 15.50 6.19
C VAL A 202 -3.15 15.02 7.63
N VAL A 203 -2.09 14.92 8.41
CA VAL A 203 -2.17 14.60 9.85
C VAL A 203 -2.76 15.80 10.61
N SER A 204 -3.68 15.55 11.52
CA SER A 204 -4.38 16.61 12.28
C SER A 204 -3.45 17.50 13.12
N TYR A 205 -2.30 16.99 13.49
CA TYR A 205 -1.28 17.69 14.28
C TYR A 205 -0.23 18.43 13.43
N SER A 206 -0.42 18.46 12.09
CA SER A 206 0.51 19.13 11.18
C SER A 206 0.61 20.63 11.49
N LYS A 207 1.85 21.10 11.60
CA LYS A 207 2.18 22.53 11.65
C LYS A 207 2.40 23.10 10.26
N ASN A 208 2.46 22.23 9.23
CA ASN A 208 2.76 22.54 7.82
C ASN A 208 1.57 22.19 6.92
N VAL A 209 0.34 22.53 7.33
CA VAL A 209 -0.91 22.11 6.64
C VAL A 209 -0.92 22.47 5.16
N GLU A 210 -0.52 23.70 4.81
CA GLU A 210 -0.54 24.16 3.41
C GLU A 210 0.52 23.44 2.57
N LEU A 211 1.69 23.15 3.15
CA LEU A 211 2.72 22.39 2.45
C LEU A 211 2.30 20.91 2.30
N SER A 212 1.63 20.35 3.28
CA SER A 212 1.05 18.99 3.22
C SER A 212 -0.03 18.86 2.14
N LYS A 213 -0.92 19.85 2.05
CA LYS A 213 -1.91 19.94 0.96
C LYS A 213 -1.23 20.07 -0.41
N LYS A 214 -0.15 20.86 -0.50
CA LYS A 214 0.64 21.01 -1.73
C LYS A 214 1.28 19.68 -2.14
N LEU A 215 1.79 18.90 -1.17
CA LEU A 215 2.28 17.54 -1.43
C LEU A 215 1.15 16.63 -1.96
N ILE A 216 -0.02 16.61 -1.33
CA ILE A 216 -1.16 15.82 -1.80
C ILE A 216 -1.58 16.22 -3.23
N ASN A 217 -1.64 17.51 -3.52
CA ASN A 217 -1.97 18.01 -4.86
C ASN A 217 -0.91 17.59 -5.90
N PHE A 218 0.37 17.60 -5.53
CA PHE A 218 1.44 17.09 -6.40
C PHE A 218 1.28 15.58 -6.62
N LEU A 219 1.03 14.79 -5.57
CA LEU A 219 0.86 13.35 -5.66
C LEU A 219 -0.36 12.92 -6.50
N THR A 220 -1.35 13.81 -6.67
CA THR A 220 -2.50 13.59 -7.55
C THR A 220 -2.33 14.17 -8.95
N SER A 221 -1.20 14.81 -9.28
CA SER A 221 -0.88 15.32 -10.61
C SER A 221 -0.54 14.21 -11.59
N ASP A 222 -0.59 14.51 -12.89
CA ASP A 222 -0.23 13.54 -13.95
C ASP A 222 1.24 13.12 -13.87
N GLU A 223 2.13 14.00 -13.42
CA GLU A 223 3.54 13.70 -13.21
C GLU A 223 3.72 12.59 -12.13
N ALA A 224 3.07 12.74 -10.99
CA ALA A 224 3.15 11.73 -9.94
C ALA A 224 2.38 10.44 -10.31
N ARG A 225 1.23 10.56 -10.98
CA ARG A 225 0.48 9.39 -11.48
C ARG A 225 1.30 8.49 -12.38
N LYS A 226 2.16 9.07 -13.22
CA LYS A 226 3.08 8.29 -14.05
C LYS A 226 4.05 7.47 -13.20
N ILE A 227 4.62 8.05 -12.15
CA ILE A 227 5.50 7.34 -11.21
C ILE A 227 4.78 6.15 -10.56
N TYR A 228 3.54 6.37 -10.11
CA TYR A 228 2.73 5.30 -9.53
C TYR A 228 2.39 4.22 -10.57
N ALA A 229 2.08 4.60 -11.82
CA ALA A 229 1.79 3.67 -12.90
C ALA A 229 3.02 2.83 -13.27
N ASP A 230 4.20 3.42 -13.33
CA ASP A 230 5.47 2.74 -13.59
C ASP A 230 5.79 1.69 -12.49
N CYS A 231 5.24 1.87 -11.28
CA CYS A 231 5.28 0.90 -10.18
C CYS A 231 4.08 -0.07 -10.16
N GLY A 232 3.21 -0.07 -11.17
CA GLY A 232 2.07 -0.98 -11.31
C GLY A 232 0.75 -0.50 -10.68
N TRP A 233 0.66 0.78 -10.24
CA TRP A 233 -0.61 1.32 -9.78
C TRP A 233 -1.54 1.66 -10.95
N LEU A 234 -2.82 1.41 -10.76
CA LEU A 234 -3.88 1.73 -11.72
C LEU A 234 -4.45 3.11 -11.42
N HIS A 235 -4.79 3.85 -12.47
CA HIS A 235 -5.43 5.17 -12.31
C HIS A 235 -6.90 5.06 -11.93
N LYS A 236 -7.56 4.00 -12.41
CA LYS A 236 -9.00 3.72 -12.19
C LYS A 236 -9.19 2.26 -11.79
N ARG A 237 -10.37 1.95 -11.25
CA ARG A 237 -10.86 0.58 -11.03
C ARG A 237 -11.44 0.09 -12.37
N GLU A 238 -10.67 -0.61 -13.14
CA GLU A 238 -11.11 -1.19 -14.42
C GLU A 238 -10.81 -2.68 -14.48
#